data_26a629313d6b7e2fa971a420327aca1e
#
_entry.id   26a629313d6b7e2fa971a420327aca1e
#
_cell.length_a   1.000
_cell.length_b   1.000
_cell.length_c   1.000
_cell.angle_alpha   90.00
_cell.angle_beta   90.00
_cell.angle_gamma   90.00
#
_symmetry.space_group_name_H-M   'P 1'
#
loop_
_entity.id
_entity.type
_entity.pdbx_description
1 polymer ?
#
loop_
_entity_poly.entity_id
_entity_poly.type
_entity_poly.pdbx_seq_one_letter_code
_entity_poly.pdbx_strand_id
1 'polypeptide(L)'
;MDYEFTEDWFSENNPEKVVRQFDEFLSEFKDKPCMFLEIGSFEGMSTIWMLENILTEESSQIFCIDVWAEWTGDAFVRFVSNINKTGLKDKVHIVKGDSSEELRIFPKEYFDFIYVDGNHDEKAVIKDAIGSFRILKKGGIIAFDDYLLGISYPNSPGSKAMNGSTKKAIDYFLDVFQDELEIIHKDYQVWIRKK
;
A
#
# COMPACT_ATOMS: atom_id res chain seq x y z
N MET A 1 8.79 8.11 19.68
CA MET A 1 10.09 7.73 19.04
C MET A 1 10.32 8.70 17.90
N ASP A 2 11.57 9.14 17.65
CA ASP A 2 11.87 10.07 16.55
C ASP A 2 12.15 9.26 15.29
N TYR A 3 11.11 9.03 14.49
CA TYR A 3 11.23 8.50 13.15
C TYR A 3 11.78 9.56 12.19
N GLU A 4 12.47 9.14 11.15
CA GLU A 4 13.09 10.03 10.17
C GLU A 4 12.38 9.90 8.83
N PHE A 5 11.57 10.89 8.46
CA PHE A 5 10.88 10.98 7.19
C PHE A 5 11.29 12.27 6.46
N THR A 6 11.47 12.19 5.16
CA THR A 6 11.74 13.36 4.32
C THR A 6 10.46 14.07 3.86
N GLU A 7 9.36 13.31 3.76
CA GLU A 7 8.05 13.79 3.32
C GLU A 7 6.96 13.21 4.23
N ASP A 8 5.88 13.95 4.40
CA ASP A 8 4.69 13.48 5.13
C ASP A 8 3.54 13.28 4.14
N TRP A 9 3.46 12.07 3.58
CA TRP A 9 2.40 11.71 2.64
C TRP A 9 1.26 10.91 3.29
N PHE A 10 1.37 10.57 4.57
CA PHE A 10 0.45 9.63 5.20
C PHE A 10 -0.26 10.17 6.46
N SER A 11 0.34 11.10 7.22
CA SER A 11 -0.20 11.50 8.52
C SER A 11 -1.52 12.29 8.43
N GLU A 12 -2.15 12.54 9.59
CA GLU A 12 -3.35 13.39 9.69
C GLU A 12 -3.12 14.84 9.23
N ASN A 13 -1.87 15.28 9.17
CA ASN A 13 -1.49 16.60 8.66
C ASN A 13 -1.49 16.66 7.13
N ASN A 14 -1.44 15.51 6.47
CA ASN A 14 -1.56 15.42 5.02
C ASN A 14 -3.00 15.81 4.61
N PRO A 15 -3.17 16.73 3.63
CA PRO A 15 -4.50 17.15 3.16
C PRO A 15 -5.34 15.99 2.60
N GLU A 16 -4.73 14.92 2.14
CA GLU A 16 -5.38 13.72 1.61
C GLU A 16 -5.95 12.82 2.71
N LYS A 17 -5.44 12.96 3.96
CA LYS A 17 -5.93 12.29 5.17
C LYS A 17 -6.04 10.78 5.05
N VAL A 18 -5.11 10.18 4.37
CA VAL A 18 -5.03 8.74 4.08
C VAL A 18 -5.18 7.87 5.34
N VAL A 19 -4.58 8.27 6.43
CA VAL A 19 -4.60 7.56 7.71
C VAL A 19 -6.02 7.26 8.24
N ARG A 20 -7.02 8.08 7.90
CA ARG A 20 -8.41 7.87 8.37
C ARG A 20 -9.04 6.63 7.77
N GLN A 21 -8.80 6.38 6.49
CA GLN A 21 -9.29 5.17 5.83
C GLN A 21 -8.63 3.92 6.42
N PHE A 22 -7.35 4.01 6.74
CA PHE A 22 -6.63 2.93 7.42
C PHE A 22 -7.25 2.61 8.78
N ASP A 23 -7.53 3.61 9.60
CA ASP A 23 -8.16 3.42 10.92
C ASP A 23 -9.58 2.82 10.78
N GLU A 24 -10.36 3.33 9.83
CA GLU A 24 -11.73 2.87 9.60
C GLU A 24 -11.80 1.43 9.10
N PHE A 25 -11.05 1.10 8.01
CA PHE A 25 -11.20 -0.17 7.31
C PHE A 25 -10.28 -1.27 7.81
N LEU A 26 -9.18 -0.96 8.51
CA LEU A 26 -8.26 -1.98 9.03
C LEU A 26 -8.53 -2.36 10.49
N SER A 27 -9.40 -1.64 11.18
CA SER A 27 -9.77 -1.96 12.59
C SER A 27 -10.28 -3.39 12.76
N GLU A 28 -10.88 -3.97 11.74
CA GLU A 28 -11.35 -5.37 11.77
C GLU A 28 -10.22 -6.40 11.89
N PHE A 29 -8.98 -6.07 11.52
CA PHE A 29 -7.80 -6.95 11.60
C PHE A 29 -7.05 -6.81 12.93
N LYS A 30 -7.34 -5.77 13.71
CA LYS A 30 -6.67 -5.54 14.99
C LYS A 30 -6.87 -6.71 15.94
N ASP A 31 -5.80 -7.07 16.66
CA ASP A 31 -5.76 -8.15 17.64
C ASP A 31 -6.10 -9.55 17.06
N LYS A 32 -5.92 -9.73 15.76
CA LYS A 32 -6.11 -11.00 15.05
C LYS A 32 -4.85 -11.37 14.27
N PRO A 33 -4.54 -12.68 14.14
CA PRO A 33 -3.49 -13.12 13.22
C PRO A 33 -3.82 -12.69 11.80
N CYS A 34 -2.96 -11.88 11.19
CA CYS A 34 -3.16 -11.42 9.83
C CYS A 34 -1.84 -11.23 9.07
N MET A 35 -1.92 -11.32 7.76
CA MET A 35 -0.82 -11.19 6.85
C MET A 35 -1.07 -10.02 5.91
N PHE A 36 -0.23 -8.99 5.99
CA PHE A 36 -0.33 -7.77 5.19
C PHE A 36 0.76 -7.71 4.14
N LEU A 37 0.48 -6.99 3.07
CA LEU A 37 1.44 -6.64 2.03
C LEU A 37 1.34 -5.14 1.73
N GLU A 38 2.49 -4.51 1.57
CA GLU A 38 2.62 -3.15 1.10
C GLU A 38 3.51 -3.11 -0.15
N ILE A 39 3.07 -2.45 -1.18
CA ILE A 39 3.80 -2.19 -2.43
C ILE A 39 4.09 -0.69 -2.48
N GLY A 40 5.38 -0.31 -2.43
CA GLY A 40 5.80 1.07 -2.30
C GLY A 40 5.92 1.51 -0.83
N SER A 41 6.89 0.95 -0.12
CA SER A 41 7.05 1.23 1.32
C SER A 41 7.89 2.48 1.62
N PHE A 42 8.65 2.97 0.67
CA PHE A 42 9.50 4.16 0.76
C PHE A 42 10.31 4.23 2.07
N GLU A 43 9.99 5.15 2.98
CA GLU A 43 10.65 5.34 4.29
C GLU A 43 9.88 4.67 5.45
N GLY A 44 8.75 4.02 5.16
CA GLY A 44 7.98 3.15 6.06
C GLY A 44 6.94 3.85 6.93
N MET A 45 6.43 5.03 6.57
CA MET A 45 5.47 5.74 7.41
C MET A 45 4.16 4.96 7.57
N SER A 46 3.56 4.50 6.49
CA SER A 46 2.36 3.63 6.48
C SER A 46 2.64 2.26 7.11
N THR A 47 3.79 1.65 6.80
CA THR A 47 4.23 0.40 7.43
C THR A 47 4.25 0.51 8.96
N ILE A 48 4.86 1.57 9.49
CA ILE A 48 4.97 1.79 10.94
C ILE A 48 3.59 1.99 11.55
N TRP A 49 2.75 2.78 10.89
CA TRP A 49 1.40 2.99 11.38
C TRP A 49 0.62 1.65 11.47
N MET A 50 0.71 0.81 10.45
CA MET A 50 0.08 -0.51 10.46
C MET A 50 0.64 -1.41 11.57
N LEU A 51 1.95 -1.40 11.78
CA LEU A 51 2.60 -2.18 12.85
C LEU A 51 2.13 -1.76 14.25
N GLU A 52 2.05 -0.45 14.51
CA GLU A 52 1.73 0.09 15.84
C GLU A 52 0.23 0.05 16.16
N ASN A 53 -0.65 0.13 15.15
CA ASN A 53 -2.09 0.30 15.37
C ASN A 53 -2.91 -0.94 15.03
N ILE A 54 -2.50 -1.75 14.05
CA ILE A 54 -3.29 -2.86 13.53
C ILE A 54 -2.65 -4.22 13.75
N LEU A 55 -1.37 -4.39 13.43
CA LEU A 55 -0.64 -5.65 13.51
C LEU A 55 -0.19 -5.96 14.95
N THR A 56 -1.11 -5.80 15.90
CA THR A 56 -0.86 -5.90 17.35
C THR A 56 -0.73 -7.36 17.83
N GLU A 57 -1.41 -8.29 17.16
CA GLU A 57 -1.30 -9.72 17.47
C GLU A 57 0.11 -10.25 17.13
N GLU A 58 0.69 -11.14 17.97
CA GLU A 58 2.10 -11.53 17.92
C GLU A 58 2.50 -12.18 16.60
N SER A 59 1.66 -13.03 16.04
CA SER A 59 1.91 -13.76 14.79
C SER A 59 1.62 -12.95 13.51
N SER A 60 1.04 -11.75 13.65
CA SER A 60 0.77 -10.88 12.50
C SER A 60 2.06 -10.37 11.86
N GLN A 61 2.09 -10.34 10.53
CA GLN A 61 3.28 -9.95 9.76
C GLN A 61 2.91 -9.06 8.58
N ILE A 62 3.89 -8.31 8.11
CA ILE A 62 3.79 -7.48 6.91
C ILE A 62 4.98 -7.73 5.97
N PHE A 63 4.68 -7.87 4.69
CA PHE A 63 5.66 -7.86 3.62
C PHE A 63 5.70 -6.47 2.98
N CYS A 64 6.90 -5.93 2.80
CA CYS A 64 7.12 -4.60 2.24
C CYS A 64 7.94 -4.75 0.95
N ILE A 65 7.30 -4.52 -0.19
CA ILE A 65 7.93 -4.57 -1.51
C ILE A 65 8.22 -3.15 -1.97
N ASP A 66 9.46 -2.86 -2.29
CA ASP A 66 9.86 -1.60 -2.92
C ASP A 66 11.14 -1.83 -3.74
N VAL A 67 11.31 -1.06 -4.80
CA VAL A 67 12.55 -1.09 -5.58
C VAL A 67 13.69 -0.40 -4.85
N TRP A 68 13.40 0.58 -3.99
CA TRP A 68 14.37 1.47 -3.35
C TRP A 68 15.49 1.84 -4.31
N ALA A 69 15.08 2.42 -5.43
CA ALA A 69 15.98 2.78 -6.53
C ALA A 69 16.94 3.89 -6.10
N GLU A 70 18.08 4.04 -6.79
CA GLU A 70 19.09 5.03 -6.48
C GLU A 70 18.56 6.47 -6.41
N TRP A 71 17.55 6.80 -7.22
CA TRP A 71 16.92 8.12 -7.23
C TRP A 71 16.11 8.44 -5.96
N THR A 72 15.76 7.44 -5.14
CA THR A 72 15.12 7.65 -3.83
C THR A 72 16.14 8.00 -2.73
N GLY A 73 17.42 8.11 -3.07
CA GLY A 73 18.49 8.42 -2.14
C GLY A 73 18.57 7.41 -1.00
N ASP A 74 18.60 7.90 0.25
CA ASP A 74 18.74 7.05 1.43
C ASP A 74 17.41 6.49 1.97
N ALA A 75 16.33 6.47 1.17
CA ALA A 75 15.02 6.00 1.61
C ALA A 75 15.06 4.59 2.21
N PHE A 76 15.79 3.66 1.59
CA PHE A 76 15.96 2.32 2.15
C PHE A 76 16.65 2.32 3.52
N VAL A 77 17.69 3.15 3.68
CA VAL A 77 18.41 3.27 4.96
C VAL A 77 17.46 3.82 6.04
N ARG A 78 16.68 4.84 5.71
CA ARG A 78 15.66 5.41 6.61
C ARG A 78 14.57 4.39 6.92
N PHE A 79 14.06 3.66 5.92
CA PHE A 79 13.11 2.57 6.14
C PHE A 79 13.62 1.58 7.18
N VAL A 80 14.80 1.01 6.98
CA VAL A 80 15.40 0.04 7.91
C VAL A 80 15.63 0.65 9.30
N SER A 81 16.12 1.88 9.37
CA SER A 81 16.31 2.60 10.63
C SER A 81 14.99 2.78 11.38
N ASN A 82 13.95 3.24 10.68
CA ASN A 82 12.63 3.48 11.24
C ASN A 82 11.98 2.18 11.73
N ILE A 83 12.01 1.11 10.93
CA ILE A 83 11.51 -0.21 11.36
C ILE A 83 12.24 -0.72 12.61
N ASN A 84 13.56 -0.58 12.68
CA ASN A 84 14.31 -0.98 13.88
C ASN A 84 13.88 -0.17 15.12
N LYS A 85 13.57 1.12 14.97
CA LYS A 85 13.10 1.97 16.08
C LYS A 85 11.75 1.51 16.64
N THR A 86 10.86 0.89 15.85
CA THR A 86 9.59 0.36 16.35
C THR A 86 9.73 -0.75 17.38
N GLY A 87 10.85 -1.48 17.36
CA GLY A 87 11.02 -2.73 18.12
C GLY A 87 10.23 -3.92 17.56
N LEU A 88 9.54 -3.75 16.41
CA LEU A 88 8.67 -4.75 15.78
C LEU A 88 9.25 -5.32 14.48
N LYS A 89 10.55 -5.17 14.26
CA LYS A 89 11.23 -5.59 13.02
C LYS A 89 11.01 -7.07 12.66
N ASP A 90 10.80 -7.93 13.66
CA ASP A 90 10.62 -9.36 13.44
C ASP A 90 9.26 -9.69 12.79
N LYS A 91 8.35 -8.70 12.69
CA LYS A 91 7.10 -8.78 11.96
C LYS A 91 7.22 -8.32 10.50
N VAL A 92 8.37 -7.75 10.08
CA VAL A 92 8.54 -7.09 8.78
C VAL A 92 9.43 -7.93 7.85
N HIS A 93 8.90 -8.29 6.70
CA HIS A 93 9.63 -8.95 5.62
C HIS A 93 9.94 -7.95 4.52
N ILE A 94 11.22 -7.60 4.38
CA ILE A 94 11.68 -6.64 3.36
C ILE A 94 11.95 -7.40 2.06
N VAL A 95 11.27 -6.99 0.99
CA VAL A 95 11.44 -7.55 -0.36
C VAL A 95 11.86 -6.41 -1.29
N LYS A 96 13.15 -6.35 -1.60
CA LYS A 96 13.70 -5.33 -2.50
C LYS A 96 13.63 -5.81 -3.95
N GLY A 97 12.68 -5.26 -4.72
CA GLY A 97 12.49 -5.66 -6.12
C GLY A 97 11.30 -4.97 -6.78
N ASP A 98 11.11 -5.28 -8.07
CA ASP A 98 9.95 -4.84 -8.84
C ASP A 98 8.71 -5.65 -8.42
N SER A 99 7.65 -4.97 -8.00
CA SER A 99 6.41 -5.60 -7.52
C SER A 99 5.84 -6.60 -8.52
N SER A 100 5.89 -6.30 -9.83
CA SER A 100 5.34 -7.17 -10.86
C SER A 100 6.05 -8.54 -10.98
N GLU A 101 7.30 -8.64 -10.50
CA GLU A 101 8.04 -9.91 -10.41
C GLU A 101 7.86 -10.53 -9.02
N GLU A 102 8.00 -9.73 -7.95
CA GLU A 102 7.95 -10.23 -6.57
C GLU A 102 6.57 -10.77 -6.17
N LEU A 103 5.48 -10.20 -6.70
CA LEU A 103 4.13 -10.71 -6.43
C LEU A 103 3.92 -12.16 -6.89
N ARG A 104 4.72 -12.64 -7.86
CA ARG A 104 4.59 -14.00 -8.40
C ARG A 104 4.99 -15.10 -7.44
N ILE A 105 5.85 -14.79 -6.48
CA ILE A 105 6.34 -15.79 -5.52
C ILE A 105 5.30 -16.17 -4.46
N PHE A 106 4.32 -15.31 -4.22
CA PHE A 106 3.30 -15.55 -3.21
C PHE A 106 2.20 -16.52 -3.71
N PRO A 107 1.73 -17.41 -2.84
CA PRO A 107 0.60 -18.28 -3.17
C PRO A 107 -0.70 -17.49 -3.33
N LYS A 108 -1.70 -18.09 -3.97
CA LYS A 108 -3.04 -17.50 -4.03
C LYS A 108 -3.64 -17.42 -2.62
N GLU A 109 -4.46 -16.40 -2.38
CA GLU A 109 -5.24 -16.24 -1.14
C GLU A 109 -4.36 -16.27 0.12
N TYR A 110 -3.27 -15.51 0.10
CA TYR A 110 -2.27 -15.48 1.19
C TYR A 110 -2.45 -14.27 2.11
N PHE A 111 -2.76 -13.09 1.57
CA PHE A 111 -2.83 -11.84 2.31
C PHE A 111 -4.26 -11.49 2.72
N ASP A 112 -4.40 -10.92 3.91
CA ASP A 112 -5.64 -10.37 4.46
C ASP A 112 -5.88 -8.94 3.98
N PHE A 113 -4.78 -8.17 3.86
CA PHE A 113 -4.78 -6.79 3.36
C PHE A 113 -3.58 -6.54 2.45
N ILE A 114 -3.81 -5.76 1.40
CA ILE A 114 -2.75 -5.30 0.49
C ILE A 114 -2.91 -3.80 0.25
N TYR A 115 -1.85 -3.03 0.50
CA TYR A 115 -1.75 -1.62 0.15
C TYR A 115 -0.92 -1.46 -1.12
N VAL A 116 -1.48 -0.82 -2.14
CA VAL A 116 -0.84 -0.59 -3.44
C VAL A 116 -0.57 0.89 -3.59
N ASP A 117 0.69 1.28 -3.35
CA ASP A 117 1.20 2.65 -3.38
C ASP A 117 2.61 2.70 -3.99
N GLY A 118 2.78 2.01 -5.10
CA GLY A 118 4.08 1.86 -5.76
C GLY A 118 4.29 2.81 -6.92
N ASN A 119 4.44 2.25 -8.12
CA ASN A 119 4.62 3.02 -9.35
C ASN A 119 3.26 3.54 -9.86
N HIS A 120 3.21 4.79 -10.31
CA HIS A 120 1.97 5.44 -10.80
C HIS A 120 1.80 5.38 -12.34
N ASP A 121 2.65 4.63 -13.04
CA ASP A 121 2.46 4.34 -14.46
C ASP A 121 1.28 3.39 -14.68
N GLU A 122 0.43 3.66 -15.66
CA GLU A 122 -0.78 2.89 -15.93
C GLU A 122 -0.53 1.36 -16.04
N LYS A 123 0.59 0.97 -16.68
CA LYS A 123 0.92 -0.46 -16.86
C LYS A 123 1.43 -1.11 -15.57
N ALA A 124 2.13 -0.34 -14.74
CA ALA A 124 2.60 -0.83 -13.45
C ALA A 124 1.40 -1.03 -12.50
N VAL A 125 0.55 0.00 -12.37
CA VAL A 125 -0.64 -0.06 -11.51
C VAL A 125 -1.57 -1.22 -11.86
N ILE A 126 -1.83 -1.47 -13.16
CA ILE A 126 -2.69 -2.60 -13.55
C ILE A 126 -2.06 -3.97 -13.25
N LYS A 127 -0.73 -4.10 -13.37
CA LYS A 127 -0.03 -5.34 -13.00
C LYS A 127 -0.09 -5.57 -11.49
N ASP A 128 0.13 -4.52 -10.69
CA ASP A 128 0.05 -4.59 -9.24
C ASP A 128 -1.37 -4.92 -8.78
N ALA A 129 -2.40 -4.32 -9.38
CA ALA A 129 -3.80 -4.62 -9.08
C ALA A 129 -4.15 -6.08 -9.34
N ILE A 130 -3.83 -6.60 -10.53
CA ILE A 130 -4.12 -8.00 -10.90
C ILE A 130 -3.30 -8.97 -10.05
N GLY A 131 -1.99 -8.67 -9.84
CA GLY A 131 -1.10 -9.48 -9.02
C GLY A 131 -1.58 -9.57 -7.57
N SER A 132 -1.93 -8.43 -6.99
CA SER A 132 -2.47 -8.31 -5.63
C SER A 132 -3.80 -9.04 -5.48
N PHE A 133 -4.73 -8.89 -6.42
CA PHE A 133 -6.02 -9.55 -6.36
C PHE A 133 -5.91 -11.09 -6.39
N ARG A 134 -4.93 -11.64 -7.12
CA ARG A 134 -4.64 -13.08 -7.16
C ARG A 134 -4.24 -13.63 -5.79
N ILE A 135 -3.44 -12.88 -5.04
CA ILE A 135 -2.87 -13.31 -3.75
C ILE A 135 -3.69 -12.87 -2.53
N LEU A 136 -4.70 -12.02 -2.73
CA LEU A 136 -5.64 -11.60 -1.70
C LEU A 136 -6.60 -12.74 -1.36
N LYS A 137 -6.82 -12.97 -0.06
CA LYS A 137 -7.83 -13.91 0.44
C LYS A 137 -9.24 -13.43 0.08
N LYS A 138 -10.19 -14.36 0.03
CA LYS A 138 -11.62 -14.01 0.04
C LYS A 138 -11.97 -13.27 1.34
N GLY A 139 -12.74 -12.21 1.24
CA GLY A 139 -13.02 -11.30 2.35
C GLY A 139 -11.90 -10.29 2.65
N GLY A 140 -10.72 -10.48 2.08
CA GLY A 140 -9.59 -9.55 2.23
C GLY A 140 -9.81 -8.22 1.51
N ILE A 141 -8.98 -7.24 1.85
CA ILE A 141 -9.09 -5.86 1.37
C ILE A 141 -7.85 -5.47 0.56
N ILE A 142 -8.05 -4.75 -0.55
CA ILE A 142 -7.00 -3.97 -1.22
C ILE A 142 -7.33 -2.49 -1.11
N ALA A 143 -6.33 -1.68 -0.74
CA ALA A 143 -6.36 -0.24 -0.88
C ALA A 143 -5.42 0.18 -2.02
N PHE A 144 -5.95 0.90 -2.98
CA PHE A 144 -5.17 1.55 -4.04
C PHE A 144 -5.03 3.02 -3.68
N ASP A 145 -3.79 3.49 -3.57
CA ASP A 145 -3.52 4.92 -3.37
C ASP A 145 -3.51 5.68 -4.69
N ASP A 146 -3.43 7.00 -4.57
CA ASP A 146 -3.21 7.92 -5.69
C ASP A 146 -4.23 7.83 -6.84
N TYR A 147 -5.44 7.34 -6.56
CA TYR A 147 -6.48 7.20 -7.59
C TYR A 147 -6.77 8.53 -8.31
N LEU A 148 -6.73 9.66 -7.59
CA LEU A 148 -6.93 10.99 -8.17
C LEU A 148 -5.63 11.77 -8.38
N LEU A 149 -4.46 11.13 -8.31
CA LEU A 149 -3.18 11.77 -8.55
C LEU A 149 -3.14 12.41 -9.95
N GLY A 150 -2.64 13.66 -10.02
CA GLY A 150 -2.61 14.44 -11.26
C GLY A 150 -3.96 15.02 -11.69
N ILE A 151 -5.06 14.64 -11.05
CA ILE A 151 -6.41 15.17 -11.28
C ILE A 151 -6.76 16.17 -10.19
N SER A 152 -6.75 15.75 -8.92
CA SER A 152 -7.10 16.62 -7.78
C SER A 152 -6.01 17.64 -7.46
N TYR A 153 -4.75 17.33 -7.77
CA TYR A 153 -3.60 18.19 -7.52
C TYR A 153 -2.75 18.41 -8.79
N PRO A 154 -3.29 19.08 -9.83
CA PRO A 154 -2.65 19.19 -11.14
C PRO A 154 -1.33 19.99 -11.13
N ASN A 155 -1.03 20.70 -10.05
CA ASN A 155 0.18 21.51 -9.91
C ASN A 155 1.24 20.89 -8.99
N SER A 156 0.99 19.68 -8.44
CA SER A 156 1.98 18.98 -7.64
C SER A 156 3.21 18.57 -8.47
N PRO A 157 4.40 18.54 -7.90
CA PRO A 157 5.57 17.99 -8.60
C PRO A 157 5.28 16.58 -9.12
N GLY A 158 5.48 16.35 -10.43
CA GLY A 158 5.18 15.04 -11.05
C GLY A 158 3.76 14.86 -11.59
N SER A 159 2.76 15.60 -11.12
CA SER A 159 1.35 15.43 -11.51
C SER A 159 1.09 15.52 -13.02
N LYS A 160 1.82 16.38 -13.73
CA LYS A 160 1.70 16.52 -15.19
C LYS A 160 2.17 15.29 -15.96
N ALA A 161 3.14 14.55 -15.43
CA ALA A 161 3.63 13.33 -16.04
C ALA A 161 2.64 12.16 -15.85
N MET A 162 1.85 12.17 -14.79
CA MET A 162 0.97 11.06 -14.40
C MET A 162 -0.44 11.16 -14.98
N ASN A 163 -0.93 12.36 -15.23
CA ASN A 163 -2.16 12.69 -16.00
C ASN A 163 -3.32 11.69 -15.86
N GLY A 164 -3.58 11.21 -14.63
CA GLY A 164 -4.66 10.27 -14.34
C GLY A 164 -4.38 8.82 -14.77
N SER A 165 -3.13 8.43 -14.92
CA SER A 165 -2.73 7.05 -15.26
C SER A 165 -3.21 6.06 -14.23
N THR A 166 -3.04 6.38 -12.94
CA THR A 166 -3.50 5.56 -11.81
C THR A 166 -5.00 5.32 -11.87
N LYS A 167 -5.77 6.41 -12.07
CA LYS A 167 -7.23 6.32 -12.20
C LYS A 167 -7.68 5.39 -13.32
N LYS A 168 -7.06 5.50 -14.50
CA LYS A 168 -7.43 4.64 -15.63
C LYS A 168 -7.18 3.17 -15.35
N ALA A 169 -6.03 2.84 -14.77
CA ALA A 169 -5.67 1.47 -14.45
C ALA A 169 -6.65 0.88 -13.42
N ILE A 170 -6.95 1.63 -12.37
CA ILE A 170 -7.87 1.19 -11.32
C ILE A 170 -9.29 1.07 -11.86
N ASP A 171 -9.80 2.04 -12.64
CA ASP A 171 -11.14 1.94 -13.23
C ASP A 171 -11.27 0.72 -14.14
N TYR A 172 -10.26 0.43 -14.95
CA TYR A 172 -10.23 -0.79 -15.79
C TYR A 172 -10.24 -2.07 -14.94
N PHE A 173 -9.44 -2.12 -13.88
CA PHE A 173 -9.43 -3.25 -12.95
C PHE A 173 -10.81 -3.45 -12.31
N LEU A 174 -11.43 -2.39 -11.82
CA LEU A 174 -12.76 -2.44 -11.20
C LEU A 174 -13.84 -2.95 -12.16
N ASP A 175 -13.79 -2.52 -13.42
CA ASP A 175 -14.74 -2.97 -14.47
C ASP A 175 -14.58 -4.45 -14.76
N VAL A 176 -13.35 -4.92 -14.91
CA VAL A 176 -13.06 -6.34 -15.22
C VAL A 176 -13.47 -7.29 -14.08
N PHE A 177 -13.24 -6.89 -12.83
CA PHE A 177 -13.46 -7.73 -11.65
C PHE A 177 -14.74 -7.40 -10.86
N GLN A 178 -15.67 -6.61 -11.41
CA GLN A 178 -16.86 -6.09 -10.74
C GLN A 178 -17.71 -7.16 -10.04
N ASP A 179 -17.80 -8.37 -10.61
CA ASP A 179 -18.56 -9.46 -10.02
C ASP A 179 -17.85 -10.16 -8.86
N GLU A 180 -16.51 -10.01 -8.77
CA GLU A 180 -15.65 -10.68 -7.79
C GLU A 180 -15.23 -9.77 -6.62
N LEU A 181 -15.60 -8.49 -6.65
CA LEU A 181 -15.25 -7.52 -5.62
C LEU A 181 -16.43 -6.65 -5.20
N GLU A 182 -16.27 -5.98 -4.06
CA GLU A 182 -17.13 -4.92 -3.57
C GLU A 182 -16.26 -3.66 -3.37
N ILE A 183 -16.70 -2.51 -3.87
CA ILE A 183 -16.05 -1.22 -3.60
C ILE A 183 -16.57 -0.72 -2.26
N ILE A 184 -15.70 -0.66 -1.26
CA ILE A 184 -16.06 -0.20 0.10
C ILE A 184 -15.76 1.28 0.31
N HIS A 185 -14.85 1.86 -0.49
CA HIS A 185 -14.57 3.30 -0.52
C HIS A 185 -14.01 3.71 -1.86
N LYS A 186 -14.37 4.91 -2.35
CA LYS A 186 -13.84 5.47 -3.59
C LYS A 186 -13.82 6.99 -3.53
N ASP A 187 -12.62 7.54 -3.29
CA ASP A 187 -12.31 8.97 -3.30
C ASP A 187 -10.87 9.16 -3.79
N TYR A 188 -9.98 9.81 -3.03
CA TYR A 188 -8.56 9.89 -3.36
C TYR A 188 -7.89 8.51 -3.37
N GLN A 189 -8.34 7.62 -2.49
CA GLN A 189 -8.04 6.19 -2.49
C GLN A 189 -9.24 5.38 -2.97
N VAL A 190 -8.96 4.18 -3.49
CA VAL A 190 -10.00 3.18 -3.77
C VAL A 190 -9.75 1.95 -2.91
N TRP A 191 -10.74 1.56 -2.14
CA TRP A 191 -10.72 0.40 -1.28
C TRP A 191 -11.73 -0.62 -1.76
N ILE A 192 -11.30 -1.87 -1.93
CA ILE A 192 -12.15 -2.97 -2.37
C ILE A 192 -12.05 -4.15 -1.41
N ARG A 193 -13.13 -4.92 -1.33
CA ARG A 193 -13.15 -6.23 -0.67
C ARG A 193 -13.37 -7.32 -1.70
N LYS A 194 -12.57 -8.36 -1.66
CA LYS A 194 -12.74 -9.55 -2.52
C LYS A 194 -13.90 -10.41 -2.00
N LYS A 195 -14.80 -10.85 -2.89
CA LYS A 195 -15.95 -11.71 -2.57
C LYS A 195 -15.59 -13.18 -2.43
#